data_7bc58e68a460bb3f41ff94e4b466653d
#
_entry.id   7bc58e68a460bb3f41ff94e4b466653d
#
_cell.length_a   1.000
_cell.length_b   1.000
_cell.length_c   1.000
_cell.angle_alpha   90.00
_cell.angle_beta   90.00
_cell.angle_gamma   90.00
#
_symmetry.space_group_name_H-M   'P 1'
#
loop_
_entity.id
_entity.type
_entity.pdbx_description
1 polymer ?
#
loop_
_entity_poly.entity_id
_entity_poly.type
_entity_poly.pdbx_seq_one_letter_code
_entity_poly.pdbx_strand_id
1 'polypeptide(L)'
;MEEELLKIIKHYGINNQQRKLEEEVFELQEAITIYKLKNSVQYEKPLTELIEIKEHLTEECADVFVLLGQILYYCNIDSDELNKMIDQKIKRQLERIKNE
;
A
#
# COMPACT_ATOMS: atom_id res chain seq x y z
N MET A 1 18.31 -1.55 -2.14
CA MET A 1 16.90 -1.83 -1.86
C MET A 1 16.41 -3.11 -2.55
N GLU A 2 16.64 -3.27 -3.85
CA GLU A 2 16.23 -4.46 -4.59
C GLU A 2 16.82 -5.75 -4.04
N GLU A 3 18.10 -5.77 -3.74
CA GLU A 3 18.79 -6.94 -3.20
C GLU A 3 18.20 -7.35 -1.84
N GLU A 4 17.87 -6.39 -1.02
CA GLU A 4 17.30 -6.64 0.30
C GLU A 4 15.89 -7.24 0.19
N LEU A 5 15.05 -6.70 -0.69
CA LEU A 5 13.71 -7.22 -0.93
C LEU A 5 13.74 -8.64 -1.48
N LEU A 6 14.63 -8.90 -2.42
CA LEU A 6 14.79 -10.22 -3.01
C LEU A 6 15.28 -11.23 -1.96
N LYS A 7 16.19 -10.80 -1.09
CA LYS A 7 16.68 -11.63 0.02
C LYS A 7 15.55 -12.04 0.96
N ILE A 8 14.66 -11.11 1.29
CA ILE A 8 13.53 -11.38 2.18
C ILE A 8 12.59 -12.41 1.57
N ILE A 9 12.18 -12.22 0.32
CA ILE A 9 11.22 -13.14 -0.31
C ILE A 9 11.84 -14.52 -0.56
N LYS A 10 13.14 -14.60 -0.83
CA LYS A 10 13.82 -15.88 -0.94
C LYS A 10 13.88 -16.62 0.37
N HIS A 11 14.01 -15.90 1.48
CA HIS A 11 14.05 -16.50 2.80
C HIS A 11 12.69 -17.08 3.21
N TYR A 12 11.61 -16.31 3.08
CA TYR A 12 10.28 -16.71 3.50
C TYR A 12 9.50 -17.50 2.46
N GLY A 13 9.80 -17.30 1.18
CA GLY A 13 9.10 -17.95 0.07
C GLY A 13 7.90 -17.18 -0.43
N ILE A 14 7.62 -17.34 -1.73
CA ILE A 14 6.54 -16.60 -2.41
C ILE A 14 5.16 -16.90 -1.80
N ASN A 15 4.89 -18.15 -1.43
CA ASN A 15 3.60 -18.53 -0.89
C ASN A 15 3.32 -17.86 0.46
N ASN A 16 4.34 -17.78 1.32
CA ASN A 16 4.23 -17.10 2.59
C ASN A 16 4.04 -15.59 2.41
N GLN A 17 4.80 -15.00 1.51
CA GLN A 17 4.72 -13.56 1.27
C GLN A 17 3.42 -13.15 0.58
N GLN A 18 2.86 -14.01 -0.25
CA GLN A 18 1.53 -13.78 -0.83
C GLN A 18 0.44 -13.75 0.24
N ARG A 19 0.48 -14.71 1.18
CA ARG A 19 -0.46 -14.71 2.31
C ARG A 19 -0.26 -13.51 3.22
N LYS A 20 1.00 -13.13 3.44
CA LYS A 20 1.33 -11.95 4.23
C LYS A 20 0.78 -10.68 3.58
N LEU A 21 0.83 -10.59 2.26
CA LEU A 21 0.26 -9.47 1.52
C LEU A 21 -1.25 -9.37 1.75
N GLU A 22 -1.97 -10.48 1.74
CA GLU A 22 -3.42 -10.49 2.03
C GLU A 22 -3.70 -9.94 3.43
N GLU A 23 -2.93 -10.37 4.42
CA GLU A 23 -3.06 -9.90 5.80
C GLU A 23 -2.79 -8.39 5.91
N GLU A 24 -1.71 -7.92 5.30
CA GLU A 24 -1.33 -6.51 5.37
C GLU A 24 -2.30 -5.61 4.60
N VAL A 25 -2.86 -6.08 3.50
CA VAL A 25 -3.91 -5.34 2.78
C VAL A 25 -5.16 -5.21 3.64
N PHE A 26 -5.54 -6.25 4.35
CA PHE A 26 -6.66 -6.21 5.29
C PHE A 26 -6.40 -5.19 6.42
N GLU A 27 -5.23 -5.23 7.02
CA GLU A 27 -4.82 -4.28 8.07
C GLU A 27 -4.79 -2.84 7.55
N LEU A 28 -4.33 -2.64 6.31
CA LEU A 28 -4.37 -1.33 5.67
C LEU A 28 -5.81 -0.82 5.52
N GLN A 29 -6.73 -1.67 5.10
CA GLN A 29 -8.14 -1.29 4.98
C GLN A 29 -8.73 -0.90 6.33
N GLU A 30 -8.40 -1.62 7.39
CA GLU A 30 -8.80 -1.26 8.75
C GLU A 30 -8.26 0.10 9.16
N ALA A 31 -6.97 0.35 8.89
CA ALA A 31 -6.32 1.63 9.21
C ALA A 31 -6.96 2.79 8.45
N ILE A 32 -7.31 2.60 7.19
CA ILE A 32 -8.02 3.60 6.38
C ILE A 32 -9.39 3.90 6.99
N THR A 33 -10.12 2.86 7.39
CA THR A 33 -11.43 3.00 8.00
C THR A 33 -11.35 3.80 9.31
N ILE A 34 -10.37 3.48 10.15
CA ILE A 34 -10.13 4.22 11.40
C ILE A 34 -9.81 5.69 11.11
N TYR A 35 -8.93 5.94 10.14
CA TYR A 35 -8.56 7.30 9.75
C TYR A 35 -9.79 8.10 9.30
N LYS A 36 -10.66 7.52 8.47
CA LYS A 36 -11.88 8.17 7.98
C LYS A 36 -12.84 8.50 9.11
N LEU A 37 -13.07 7.54 10.01
CA LEU A 37 -13.98 7.72 11.14
C LEU A 37 -13.48 8.78 12.11
N LYS A 38 -12.19 8.74 12.42
CA LYS A 38 -11.58 9.66 13.40
C LYS A 38 -11.38 11.07 12.85
N ASN A 39 -11.30 11.24 11.55
CA ASN A 39 -11.22 12.55 10.90
C ASN A 39 -12.58 13.12 10.52
N SER A 40 -13.69 12.46 10.86
CA SER A 40 -15.00 13.01 10.59
C SER A 40 -15.25 14.22 11.49
N VAL A 41 -16.02 15.19 10.97
CA VAL A 41 -16.34 16.46 11.64
C VAL A 41 -17.06 16.26 12.98
N GLN A 42 -17.64 15.07 13.19
CA GLN A 42 -18.40 14.73 14.39
C GLN A 42 -17.53 14.34 15.59
N TYR A 43 -16.23 14.12 15.36
CA TYR A 43 -15.30 13.72 16.42
C TYR A 43 -14.30 14.82 16.70
N GLU A 44 -14.37 15.39 17.89
CA GLU A 44 -13.32 16.25 18.41
C GLU A 44 -12.30 15.35 19.11
N LYS A 45 -11.06 15.36 18.60
CA LYS A 45 -10.00 14.51 19.16
C LYS A 45 -8.75 15.32 19.45
N PRO A 46 -7.99 14.92 20.47
CA PRO A 46 -6.68 15.51 20.71
C PRO A 46 -5.79 15.34 19.48
N LEU A 47 -4.97 16.36 19.21
CA LEU A 47 -4.02 16.33 18.10
C LEU A 47 -3.10 15.11 18.17
N THR A 48 -2.68 14.72 19.38
CA THR A 48 -1.83 13.55 19.60
C THR A 48 -2.46 12.27 19.07
N GLU A 49 -3.77 12.07 19.28
CA GLU A 49 -4.48 10.89 18.78
C GLU A 49 -4.55 10.88 17.25
N LEU A 50 -4.78 12.05 16.63
CA LEU A 50 -4.80 12.17 15.17
C LEU A 50 -3.44 11.86 14.56
N ILE A 51 -2.35 12.28 15.21
CA ILE A 51 -0.98 11.96 14.80
C ILE A 51 -0.74 10.46 14.86
N GLU A 52 -1.12 9.81 15.94
CA GLU A 52 -0.96 8.36 16.11
C GLU A 52 -1.71 7.55 15.06
N ILE A 53 -2.94 7.96 14.74
CA ILE A 53 -3.77 7.32 13.71
C ILE A 53 -3.09 7.43 12.35
N LYS A 54 -2.54 8.60 12.02
CA LYS A 54 -1.84 8.84 10.77
C LYS A 54 -0.53 8.05 10.69
N GLU A 55 0.20 7.97 11.79
CA GLU A 55 1.43 7.16 11.87
C GLU A 55 1.12 5.68 11.65
N HIS A 56 0.06 5.17 12.28
CA HIS A 56 -0.38 3.78 12.10
C HIS A 56 -0.73 3.50 10.64
N LEU A 57 -1.50 4.39 10.00
CA LEU A 57 -1.83 4.27 8.59
C LEU A 57 -0.57 4.27 7.71
N THR A 58 0.39 5.12 8.04
CA THR A 58 1.67 5.18 7.32
C THR A 58 2.44 3.87 7.43
N GLU A 59 2.47 3.26 8.62
CA GLU A 59 3.12 1.96 8.84
C GLU A 59 2.46 0.87 7.99
N GLU A 60 1.13 0.82 7.96
CA GLU A 60 0.41 -0.17 7.16
C GLU A 60 0.63 0.02 5.65
N CYS A 61 0.70 1.26 5.19
CA CYS A 61 1.08 1.55 3.81
C CYS A 61 2.48 1.04 3.50
N ALA A 62 3.43 1.29 4.40
CA ALA A 62 4.82 0.85 4.23
C ALA A 62 4.91 -0.68 4.16
N ASP A 63 4.19 -1.39 5.02
CA ASP A 63 4.16 -2.86 5.03
C ASP A 63 3.69 -3.42 3.69
N VAL A 64 2.61 -2.86 3.13
CA VAL A 64 2.08 -3.27 1.83
C VAL A 64 3.09 -2.96 0.71
N PHE A 65 3.69 -1.78 0.71
CA PHE A 65 4.68 -1.41 -0.31
C PHE A 65 5.90 -2.32 -0.29
N VAL A 66 6.39 -2.69 0.89
CA VAL A 66 7.54 -3.60 1.02
C VAL A 66 7.21 -4.99 0.45
N LEU A 67 6.02 -5.50 0.73
CA LEU A 67 5.58 -6.80 0.18
C LEU A 67 5.36 -6.74 -1.32
N LEU A 68 4.75 -5.68 -1.83
CA LEU A 68 4.60 -5.49 -3.28
C LEU A 68 5.96 -5.43 -3.97
N GLY A 69 6.92 -4.70 -3.38
CA GLY A 69 8.28 -4.63 -3.91
C GLY A 69 8.94 -6.00 -3.99
N GLN A 70 8.80 -6.83 -2.97
CA GLN A 70 9.32 -8.20 -2.96
C GLN A 70 8.75 -9.03 -4.11
N ILE A 71 7.43 -8.95 -4.31
CA ILE A 71 6.72 -9.71 -5.35
C ILE A 71 7.15 -9.24 -6.74
N LEU A 72 7.27 -7.93 -6.94
CA LEU A 72 7.69 -7.36 -8.21
C LEU A 72 9.09 -7.87 -8.61
N TYR A 73 10.02 -7.88 -7.68
CA TYR A 73 11.37 -8.40 -7.95
C TYR A 73 11.38 -9.91 -8.15
N TYR A 74 10.63 -10.63 -7.34
CA TYR A 74 10.51 -12.09 -7.50
C TYR A 74 9.95 -12.45 -8.87
N CYS A 75 8.96 -11.71 -9.36
CA CYS A 75 8.33 -11.93 -10.66
C CYS A 75 9.11 -11.29 -11.82
N ASN A 76 10.23 -10.65 -11.53
CA ASN A 76 11.06 -9.99 -12.52
C ASN A 76 10.29 -8.94 -13.35
N ILE A 77 9.45 -8.18 -12.68
CA ILE A 77 8.68 -7.11 -13.32
C ILE A 77 9.56 -5.87 -13.43
N ASP A 78 9.70 -5.34 -14.65
CA ASP A 78 10.48 -4.16 -14.93
C ASP A 78 9.78 -2.91 -14.35
N SER A 79 10.54 -2.14 -13.56
CA SER A 79 10.01 -0.92 -12.94
C SER A 79 9.59 0.14 -13.96
N ASP A 80 10.29 0.26 -15.08
CA ASP A 80 9.92 1.23 -16.13
C ASP A 80 8.60 0.86 -16.79
N GLU A 81 8.39 -0.41 -17.08
CA GLU A 81 7.12 -0.91 -17.63
C GLU A 81 5.98 -0.72 -16.64
N LEU A 82 6.22 -1.01 -15.37
CA LEU A 82 5.24 -0.81 -14.31
C LEU A 82 4.83 0.66 -14.23
N ASN A 83 5.80 1.57 -14.21
CA ASN A 83 5.55 3.02 -14.14
C ASN A 83 4.76 3.52 -15.34
N LYS A 84 5.06 3.04 -16.54
CA LYS A 84 4.30 3.37 -17.75
C LYS A 84 2.84 2.92 -17.64
N MET A 85 2.63 1.71 -17.13
CA MET A 85 1.29 1.16 -16.97
C MET A 85 0.50 1.92 -15.91
N ILE A 86 1.12 2.29 -14.80
CA ILE A 86 0.52 3.13 -13.76
C ILE A 86 0.06 4.47 -14.39
N ASP A 87 0.94 5.10 -15.15
CA ASP A 87 0.65 6.38 -15.81
C ASP A 87 -0.53 6.27 -16.77
N GLN A 88 -0.58 5.22 -17.57
CA GLN A 88 -1.70 4.96 -18.48
C GLN A 88 -3.02 4.76 -17.74
N LYS A 89 -2.98 4.03 -16.62
CA LYS A 89 -4.18 3.80 -15.81
C LYS A 89 -4.69 5.06 -15.15
N ILE A 90 -3.80 5.92 -14.69
CA ILE A 90 -4.16 7.22 -14.13
C ILE A 90 -4.84 8.08 -15.21
N LYS A 91 -4.25 8.16 -16.38
CA LYS A 91 -4.82 8.92 -17.51
C LYS A 91 -6.19 8.41 -17.90
N ARG A 92 -6.37 7.09 -17.93
CA ARG A 92 -7.67 6.48 -18.24
C ARG A 92 -8.74 6.86 -17.22
N GLN A 93 -8.39 6.85 -15.94
CA GLN A 93 -9.33 7.23 -14.88
C GLN A 93 -9.70 8.72 -14.97
N LEU A 94 -8.72 9.58 -15.22
CA LEU A 94 -8.97 11.01 -15.42
C LEU A 94 -9.89 11.27 -16.62
N GLU A 95 -9.71 10.49 -17.69
CA GLU A 95 -10.58 10.58 -18.88
C GLU A 95 -12.01 10.15 -18.55
N ARG A 96 -12.19 9.09 -17.77
CA ARG A 96 -13.51 8.66 -17.31
C ARG A 96 -14.22 9.73 -16.48
N ILE A 97 -13.50 10.37 -15.57
CA ILE A 97 -14.04 11.45 -14.73
C ILE A 97 -14.50 12.60 -15.62
N LYS A 98 -13.71 12.96 -16.63
CA LYS A 98 -14.02 14.04 -17.55
C LYS A 98 -15.29 13.78 -18.36
N ASN A 99 -15.60 12.49 -18.61
CA ASN A 99 -16.76 12.08 -19.42
C ASN A 99 -17.99 11.71 -18.56
N GLU A 100 -17.92 11.86 -17.27
CA GLU A 100 -19.06 11.64 -16.37
C GLU A 100 -20.12 12.74 -16.44
#